data_9cc08a147dcd03a6ff04b00002fbd662
#
_entry.id   9cc08a147dcd03a6ff04b00002fbd662
#
_cell.length_a   1.000
_cell.length_b   1.000
_cell.length_c   1.000
_cell.angle_alpha   90.00
_cell.angle_beta   90.00
_cell.angle_gamma   90.00
#
_symmetry.space_group_name_H-M   'P 1'
#
loop_
_entity.id
_entity.type
_entity.pdbx_description
1 polymer ?
#
loop_
_entity_poly.entity_id
_entity_poly.type
_entity_poly.pdbx_seq_one_letter_code
_entity_poly.pdbx_strand_id
1 'polypeptide(L)'
;MAEEVIGTVKEVIKGIIENVNTPKNESAPAEKKPSTPEGMAVAYSSLVVMAMLPIIFGSIRSVKLHKLKKSTGEKADTMTKKDAMYFPLIASAALFGLYLFFKIFQKVHINYLLTGYFFVLGVIALAHLLSPVINSLMPAAVPKVPFHILFTKGEGKHKEDIVNYKFSTHDIVCLKHWIANNLFGLAFAINGVEMLHLNNFVTGVILLSGLFFYDIFWVFGTNVMVTVAKSFEAPIKLVFPQDLIENGLNASNFAMLGLGDIVIPGIFIALLLRFDDSKKRKTRIYFYSTLIAYFLGLLATIFVMHVFKHAQPALLYLVPACMGTPLLVALIRGELKVLFAYEDHPEEKPEKKEKKEKDEGTSSSGSKKKESKKGK
;
A
#
# COMPACT_ATOMS: atom_id res chain seq x y z
N MET A 1 -24.52 -34.56 -45.32
CA MET A 1 -24.15 -34.24 -43.93
C MET A 1 -22.93 -33.31 -43.81
N ALA A 2 -21.74 -33.64 -44.33
CA ALA A 2 -20.57 -32.76 -44.19
C ALA A 2 -20.71 -31.44 -45.00
N GLU A 3 -21.25 -31.45 -46.20
CA GLU A 3 -21.48 -30.25 -47.01
C GLU A 3 -22.58 -29.35 -46.43
N GLU A 4 -23.60 -29.93 -45.85
CA GLU A 4 -24.70 -29.22 -45.18
C GLU A 4 -24.24 -28.48 -43.92
N VAL A 5 -23.37 -29.11 -43.12
CA VAL A 5 -22.74 -28.47 -41.94
C VAL A 5 -21.82 -27.33 -42.37
N ILE A 6 -21.04 -27.50 -43.45
CA ILE A 6 -20.16 -26.44 -43.97
C ILE A 6 -21.00 -25.27 -44.54
N GLY A 7 -22.14 -25.54 -45.15
CA GLY A 7 -23.11 -24.54 -45.59
C GLY A 7 -23.65 -23.70 -44.43
N THR A 8 -24.11 -24.37 -43.37
CA THR A 8 -24.64 -23.71 -42.16
C THR A 8 -23.60 -22.88 -41.44
N VAL A 9 -22.37 -23.40 -41.33
CA VAL A 9 -21.24 -22.65 -40.69
C VAL A 9 -20.86 -21.40 -41.51
N LYS A 10 -20.88 -21.48 -42.86
CA LYS A 10 -20.65 -20.33 -43.72
C LYS A 10 -21.74 -19.25 -43.58
N GLU A 11 -23.01 -19.64 -43.49
CA GLU A 11 -24.11 -18.69 -43.26
C GLU A 11 -24.02 -18.01 -41.88
N VAL A 12 -23.70 -18.77 -40.85
CA VAL A 12 -23.50 -18.24 -39.49
C VAL A 12 -22.30 -17.24 -39.46
N ILE A 13 -21.19 -17.59 -40.10
CA ILE A 13 -20.03 -16.71 -40.21
C ILE A 13 -20.36 -15.44 -41.00
N LYS A 14 -21.11 -15.58 -42.10
CA LYS A 14 -21.57 -14.42 -42.91
C LYS A 14 -22.49 -13.52 -42.12
N GLY A 15 -23.44 -14.09 -41.35
CA GLY A 15 -24.32 -13.30 -40.46
C GLY A 15 -23.56 -12.61 -39.32
N ILE A 16 -22.50 -13.21 -38.80
CA ILE A 16 -21.61 -12.58 -37.80
C ILE A 16 -20.83 -11.43 -38.45
N ILE A 17 -20.29 -11.64 -39.65
CA ILE A 17 -19.53 -10.60 -40.38
C ILE A 17 -20.42 -9.40 -40.80
N GLU A 18 -21.65 -9.67 -41.25
CA GLU A 18 -22.62 -8.61 -41.57
C GLU A 18 -23.06 -7.83 -40.32
N ASN A 19 -23.24 -8.47 -39.17
CA ASN A 19 -23.52 -7.81 -37.89
C ASN A 19 -22.33 -7.00 -37.34
N VAL A 20 -21.10 -7.37 -37.69
CA VAL A 20 -19.90 -6.60 -37.32
C VAL A 20 -19.67 -5.41 -38.24
N ASN A 21 -20.08 -5.52 -39.51
CA ASN A 21 -19.87 -4.46 -40.53
C ASN A 21 -21.07 -3.55 -40.73
N THR A 22 -22.25 -3.81 -40.16
CA THR A 22 -23.28 -2.81 -40.07
C THR A 22 -22.79 -1.71 -39.15
N PRO A 23 -22.61 -0.47 -39.63
CA PRO A 23 -22.40 0.65 -38.75
C PRO A 23 -23.64 0.68 -37.86
N LYS A 24 -23.46 0.29 -36.58
CA LYS A 24 -24.43 0.66 -35.57
C LYS A 24 -24.58 2.15 -35.76
N ASN A 25 -25.78 2.62 -36.11
CA ASN A 25 -26.14 4.01 -36.00
C ASN A 25 -25.77 4.39 -34.55
N GLU A 26 -24.54 4.86 -34.35
CA GLU A 26 -24.18 5.60 -33.19
C GLU A 26 -25.11 6.78 -33.17
N SER A 27 -26.20 6.66 -32.45
CA SER A 27 -26.94 7.82 -31.97
C SER A 27 -25.87 8.80 -31.50
N ALA A 28 -25.85 9.98 -32.11
CA ALA A 28 -24.88 11.04 -31.85
C ALA A 28 -24.56 11.03 -30.33
N PRO A 29 -23.30 11.03 -29.92
CA PRO A 29 -22.96 10.90 -28.52
C PRO A 29 -23.74 11.99 -27.80
N ALA A 30 -24.65 11.57 -26.90
CA ALA A 30 -25.46 12.50 -26.12
C ALA A 30 -24.49 13.52 -25.52
N GLU A 31 -24.69 14.82 -25.81
CA GLU A 31 -23.81 15.87 -25.30
C GLU A 31 -23.67 15.68 -23.80
N LYS A 32 -22.48 15.27 -23.39
CA LYS A 32 -22.18 15.00 -21.99
C LYS A 32 -22.24 16.33 -21.26
N LYS A 33 -23.15 16.44 -20.33
CA LYS A 33 -23.29 17.64 -19.51
C LYS A 33 -22.00 17.87 -18.74
N PRO A 34 -21.47 19.10 -18.67
CA PRO A 34 -20.32 19.42 -17.87
C PRO A 34 -20.62 19.14 -16.38
N SER A 35 -19.62 18.75 -15.62
CA SER A 35 -19.74 18.53 -14.17
C SER A 35 -20.15 19.83 -13.46
N THR A 36 -21.22 19.76 -12.66
CA THR A 36 -21.67 20.89 -11.84
C THR A 36 -20.80 21.07 -10.60
N PRO A 37 -20.77 22.26 -9.97
CA PRO A 37 -20.08 22.44 -8.69
C PRO A 37 -20.55 21.47 -7.60
N GLU A 38 -21.82 21.09 -7.60
CA GLU A 38 -22.41 20.13 -6.66
C GLU A 38 -21.86 18.73 -6.91
N GLY A 39 -21.81 18.26 -8.15
CA GLY A 39 -21.23 16.97 -8.54
C GLY A 39 -19.75 16.88 -8.17
N MET A 40 -18.98 17.95 -8.39
CA MET A 40 -17.59 18.05 -7.97
C MET A 40 -17.45 17.98 -6.44
N ALA A 41 -18.29 18.69 -5.68
CA ALA A 41 -18.26 18.68 -4.22
C ALA A 41 -18.54 17.27 -3.66
N VAL A 42 -19.51 16.55 -4.24
CA VAL A 42 -19.80 15.15 -3.89
C VAL A 42 -18.61 14.25 -4.18
N ALA A 43 -17.97 14.40 -5.35
CA ALA A 43 -16.83 13.60 -5.72
C ALA A 43 -15.64 13.81 -4.78
N TYR A 44 -15.29 15.05 -4.49
CA TYR A 44 -14.19 15.34 -3.56
C TYR A 44 -14.49 14.91 -2.13
N SER A 45 -15.71 15.12 -1.64
CA SER A 45 -16.12 14.64 -0.30
C SER A 45 -16.03 13.13 -0.20
N SER A 46 -16.46 12.39 -1.23
CA SER A 46 -16.36 10.95 -1.31
C SER A 46 -14.90 10.46 -1.31
N LEU A 47 -14.01 11.13 -2.05
CA LEU A 47 -12.58 10.82 -2.05
C LEU A 47 -11.94 11.05 -0.67
N VAL A 48 -12.31 12.14 0.01
CA VAL A 48 -11.83 12.41 1.39
C VAL A 48 -12.27 11.30 2.34
N VAL A 49 -13.52 10.91 2.30
CA VAL A 49 -14.03 9.79 3.14
C VAL A 49 -13.29 8.49 2.81
N MET A 50 -13.14 8.17 1.51
CA MET A 50 -12.40 6.98 1.07
C MET A 50 -10.91 7.01 1.45
N ALA A 51 -10.29 8.18 1.60
CA ALA A 51 -8.92 8.31 2.08
C ALA A 51 -8.80 8.14 3.60
N MET A 52 -9.76 8.67 4.35
CA MET A 52 -9.75 8.59 5.83
C MET A 52 -10.00 7.18 6.36
N LEU A 53 -10.88 6.42 5.70
CA LEU A 53 -11.24 5.05 6.13
C LEU A 53 -10.03 4.11 6.23
N PRO A 54 -9.17 3.97 5.19
CA PRO A 54 -7.99 3.12 5.26
C PRO A 54 -7.02 3.53 6.37
N ILE A 55 -6.83 4.81 6.58
CA ILE A 55 -5.91 5.31 7.61
C ILE A 55 -6.43 4.93 9.00
N ILE A 56 -7.71 5.15 9.27
CA ILE A 56 -8.31 4.83 10.58
C ILE A 56 -8.31 3.31 10.82
N PHE A 57 -8.91 2.56 9.91
CA PHE A 57 -9.02 1.10 10.08
C PHE A 57 -7.67 0.40 10.01
N GLY A 58 -6.80 0.78 9.07
CA GLY A 58 -5.46 0.24 8.93
C GLY A 58 -4.59 0.53 10.15
N SER A 59 -4.66 1.73 10.73
CA SER A 59 -3.93 2.07 11.95
C SER A 59 -4.39 1.24 13.16
N ILE A 60 -5.70 1.04 13.32
CA ILE A 60 -6.24 0.22 14.41
C ILE A 60 -5.81 -1.25 14.24
N ARG A 61 -5.89 -1.78 13.01
CA ARG A 61 -5.44 -3.15 12.70
C ARG A 61 -3.94 -3.32 12.89
N SER A 62 -3.15 -2.31 12.51
CA SER A 62 -1.69 -2.27 12.70
C SER A 62 -1.30 -2.41 14.18
N VAL A 63 -1.99 -1.74 15.11
CA VAL A 63 -1.76 -1.92 16.55
C VAL A 63 -2.08 -3.34 17.01
N LYS A 64 -3.18 -3.92 16.52
CA LYS A 64 -3.53 -5.32 16.85
C LYS A 64 -2.48 -6.29 16.33
N LEU A 65 -2.05 -6.14 15.09
CA LEU A 65 -1.01 -6.95 14.47
C LEU A 65 0.33 -6.82 15.21
N HIS A 66 0.72 -5.59 15.57
CA HIS A 66 1.92 -5.34 16.37
C HIS A 66 1.88 -6.09 17.72
N LYS A 67 0.75 -6.02 18.45
CA LYS A 67 0.59 -6.74 19.70
C LYS A 67 0.65 -8.27 19.51
N LEU A 68 0.06 -8.78 18.44
CA LEU A 68 0.09 -10.21 18.12
C LEU A 68 1.51 -10.67 17.82
N LYS A 69 2.23 -9.99 16.92
CA LYS A 69 3.64 -10.33 16.59
C LYS A 69 4.54 -10.27 17.83
N LYS A 70 4.33 -9.28 18.69
CA LYS A 70 5.06 -9.18 19.96
C LYS A 70 4.77 -10.33 20.93
N SER A 71 3.55 -10.88 20.94
CA SER A 71 3.19 -12.03 21.77
C SER A 71 3.69 -13.36 21.22
N THR A 72 3.79 -13.51 19.89
CA THR A 72 4.30 -14.73 19.22
C THR A 72 5.81 -14.76 19.08
N GLY A 73 6.51 -13.65 19.37
CA GLY A 73 7.95 -13.53 19.16
C GLY A 73 8.37 -13.45 17.67
N GLU A 74 7.43 -13.29 16.76
CA GLU A 74 7.71 -13.13 15.33
C GLU A 74 8.36 -11.78 15.07
N LYS A 75 9.46 -11.78 14.29
CA LYS A 75 10.07 -10.52 13.82
C LYS A 75 9.12 -9.85 12.83
N ALA A 76 8.74 -8.62 13.13
CA ALA A 76 7.98 -7.82 12.17
C ALA A 76 8.94 -7.28 11.10
N ASP A 77 8.52 -7.42 9.82
CA ASP A 77 9.20 -6.72 8.73
C ASP A 77 8.99 -5.23 8.91
N THR A 78 10.05 -4.52 9.29
CA THR A 78 10.01 -3.08 9.52
C THR A 78 10.92 -2.37 8.53
N MET A 79 10.44 -1.24 8.03
CA MET A 79 11.25 -0.37 7.18
C MET A 79 12.37 0.26 8.00
N THR A 80 13.61 0.02 7.58
CA THR A 80 14.79 0.62 8.22
C THR A 80 15.03 2.04 7.70
N LYS A 81 15.94 2.78 8.37
CA LYS A 81 16.36 4.14 7.91
C LYS A 81 16.97 4.10 6.52
N LYS A 82 17.71 3.04 6.18
CA LYS A 82 18.32 2.88 4.85
C LYS A 82 17.25 2.69 3.78
N ASP A 83 16.26 1.82 4.05
CA ASP A 83 15.16 1.58 3.12
C ASP A 83 14.36 2.86 2.88
N ALA A 84 14.08 3.64 3.93
CA ALA A 84 13.39 4.92 3.81
C ALA A 84 14.16 5.96 2.98
N MET A 85 15.49 5.97 3.06
CA MET A 85 16.34 6.86 2.24
C MET A 85 16.36 6.44 0.77
N TYR A 86 16.39 5.13 0.48
CA TYR A 86 16.41 4.62 -0.88
C TYR A 86 15.04 4.60 -1.53
N PHE A 87 13.97 4.61 -0.76
CA PHE A 87 12.60 4.49 -1.27
C PHE A 87 12.24 5.54 -2.35
N PRO A 88 12.53 6.86 -2.19
CA PRO A 88 12.26 7.86 -3.22
C PRO A 88 13.06 7.63 -4.51
N LEU A 89 14.28 7.10 -4.41
CA LEU A 89 15.13 6.78 -5.57
C LEU A 89 14.56 5.56 -6.32
N ILE A 90 14.17 4.53 -5.60
CA ILE A 90 13.55 3.32 -6.18
C ILE A 90 12.23 3.70 -6.84
N ALA A 91 11.40 4.51 -6.18
CA ALA A 91 10.15 5.02 -6.71
C ALA A 91 10.37 5.86 -7.99
N SER A 92 11.41 6.71 -8.01
CA SER A 92 11.79 7.50 -9.20
C SER A 92 12.22 6.59 -10.37
N ALA A 93 13.04 5.58 -10.10
CA ALA A 93 13.48 4.63 -11.12
C ALA A 93 12.30 3.80 -11.67
N ALA A 94 11.38 3.37 -10.79
CA ALA A 94 10.18 2.64 -11.18
C ALA A 94 9.24 3.51 -12.04
N LEU A 95 8.98 4.76 -11.63
CA LEU A 95 8.13 5.69 -12.37
C LEU A 95 8.72 6.00 -13.75
N PHE A 96 10.03 6.29 -13.82
CA PHE A 96 10.71 6.56 -15.08
C PHE A 96 10.75 5.32 -15.99
N GLY A 97 11.01 4.15 -15.41
CA GLY A 97 10.97 2.87 -16.13
C GLY A 97 9.59 2.59 -16.72
N LEU A 98 8.53 2.82 -15.94
CA LEU A 98 7.14 2.67 -16.40
C LEU A 98 6.80 3.67 -17.52
N TYR A 99 7.28 4.91 -17.42
CA TYR A 99 7.12 5.92 -18.48
C TYR A 99 7.80 5.47 -19.79
N LEU A 100 9.04 4.98 -19.72
CA LEU A 100 9.73 4.44 -20.89
C LEU A 100 9.01 3.23 -21.47
N PHE A 101 8.49 2.36 -20.60
CA PHE A 101 7.73 1.20 -21.00
C PHE A 101 6.45 1.58 -21.78
N PHE A 102 5.68 2.57 -21.31
CA PHE A 102 4.54 3.12 -22.04
C PHE A 102 4.90 3.85 -23.34
N LYS A 103 6.16 4.32 -23.46
CA LYS A 103 6.64 4.97 -24.68
C LYS A 103 7.07 3.98 -25.77
N ILE A 104 7.63 2.83 -25.35
CA ILE A 104 8.16 1.78 -26.24
C ILE A 104 7.06 0.83 -26.69
N PHE A 105 6.21 0.40 -25.76
CA PHE A 105 5.17 -0.59 -26.01
C PHE A 105 3.79 0.05 -26.17
N GLN A 106 2.91 -0.66 -26.88
CA GLN A 106 1.51 -0.22 -27.01
C GLN A 106 0.80 -0.25 -25.67
N LYS A 107 0.18 0.86 -25.30
CA LYS A 107 -0.51 1.07 -24.00
C LYS A 107 -1.53 -0.02 -23.69
N VAL A 108 -2.20 -0.56 -24.71
CA VAL A 108 -3.24 -1.59 -24.57
C VAL A 108 -2.69 -2.88 -23.96
N HIS A 109 -1.58 -3.39 -24.48
CA HIS A 109 -0.98 -4.64 -23.99
C HIS A 109 -0.45 -4.49 -22.56
N ILE A 110 0.18 -3.34 -22.27
CA ILE A 110 0.68 -3.03 -20.93
C ILE A 110 -0.46 -2.98 -19.93
N ASN A 111 -1.55 -2.28 -20.28
CA ASN A 111 -2.70 -2.17 -19.39
C ASN A 111 -3.36 -3.52 -19.13
N TYR A 112 -3.47 -4.42 -20.11
CA TYR A 112 -3.98 -5.78 -19.88
C TYR A 112 -3.11 -6.57 -18.90
N LEU A 113 -1.79 -6.52 -19.08
CA LEU A 113 -0.84 -7.23 -18.21
C LEU A 113 -0.90 -6.68 -16.77
N LEU A 114 -0.85 -5.35 -16.64
CA LEU A 114 -0.90 -4.69 -15.33
C LEU A 114 -2.27 -4.87 -14.65
N THR A 115 -3.36 -4.75 -15.41
CA THR A 115 -4.71 -4.99 -14.88
C THR A 115 -4.85 -6.43 -14.38
N GLY A 116 -4.36 -7.43 -15.12
CA GLY A 116 -4.36 -8.82 -14.68
C GLY A 116 -3.55 -9.03 -13.40
N TYR A 117 -2.34 -8.46 -13.33
CA TYR A 117 -1.49 -8.53 -12.14
C TYR A 117 -2.16 -7.90 -10.91
N PHE A 118 -2.63 -6.66 -11.04
CA PHE A 118 -3.28 -5.95 -9.93
C PHE A 118 -4.65 -6.54 -9.58
N PHE A 119 -5.32 -7.17 -10.54
CA PHE A 119 -6.56 -7.89 -10.27
C PHE A 119 -6.33 -9.07 -9.33
N VAL A 120 -5.34 -9.92 -9.62
CA VAL A 120 -4.98 -11.05 -8.75
C VAL A 120 -4.58 -10.57 -7.36
N LEU A 121 -3.71 -9.57 -7.28
CA LEU A 121 -3.32 -8.98 -5.99
C LEU A 121 -4.52 -8.34 -5.27
N GLY A 122 -5.42 -7.68 -6.01
CA GLY A 122 -6.62 -7.05 -5.46
C GLY A 122 -7.59 -8.07 -4.85
N VAL A 123 -7.78 -9.21 -5.50
CA VAL A 123 -8.57 -10.32 -4.95
C VAL A 123 -7.95 -10.83 -3.66
N ILE A 124 -6.62 -11.02 -3.63
CA ILE A 124 -5.90 -11.45 -2.42
C ILE A 124 -6.06 -10.43 -1.28
N ALA A 125 -5.85 -9.15 -1.57
CA ALA A 125 -5.98 -8.07 -0.58
C ALA A 125 -7.41 -7.96 -0.05
N LEU A 126 -8.41 -8.09 -0.92
CA LEU A 126 -9.82 -8.04 -0.55
C LEU A 126 -10.22 -9.26 0.28
N ALA A 127 -9.74 -10.45 -0.09
CA ALA A 127 -9.95 -11.67 0.66
C ALA A 127 -9.42 -11.54 2.09
N HIS A 128 -8.18 -11.03 2.26
CA HIS A 128 -7.59 -10.77 3.57
C HIS A 128 -8.41 -9.76 4.39
N LEU A 129 -8.91 -8.70 3.75
CA LEU A 129 -9.73 -7.68 4.42
C LEU A 129 -11.10 -8.22 4.85
N LEU A 130 -11.79 -8.95 3.96
CA LEU A 130 -13.17 -9.41 4.16
C LEU A 130 -13.27 -10.73 4.92
N SER A 131 -12.22 -11.55 4.94
CA SER A 131 -12.20 -12.88 5.58
C SER A 131 -12.78 -12.87 7.01
N PRO A 132 -12.44 -11.95 7.93
CA PRO A 132 -13.02 -11.94 9.27
C PRO A 132 -14.53 -11.62 9.25
N VAL A 133 -14.99 -10.79 8.32
CA VAL A 133 -16.40 -10.40 8.18
C VAL A 133 -17.21 -11.54 7.57
N ILE A 134 -16.71 -12.10 6.47
CA ILE A 134 -17.34 -13.22 5.77
C ILE A 134 -17.45 -14.43 6.70
N ASN A 135 -16.37 -14.76 7.43
CA ASN A 135 -16.38 -15.87 8.39
C ASN A 135 -17.37 -15.68 9.55
N SER A 136 -17.70 -14.42 9.87
CA SER A 136 -18.73 -14.10 10.91
C SER A 136 -20.16 -14.19 10.37
N LEU A 137 -20.36 -13.90 9.07
CA LEU A 137 -21.68 -13.86 8.45
C LEU A 137 -22.11 -15.20 7.84
N MET A 138 -21.16 -16.10 7.54
CA MET A 138 -21.45 -17.36 6.88
C MET A 138 -22.13 -18.36 7.81
N PRO A 139 -23.25 -18.97 7.37
CA PRO A 139 -23.86 -20.07 8.09
C PRO A 139 -22.92 -21.27 8.25
N ALA A 140 -23.02 -21.98 9.37
CA ALA A 140 -22.19 -23.16 9.67
C ALA A 140 -22.35 -24.32 8.65
N ALA A 141 -23.38 -24.25 7.81
CA ALA A 141 -23.65 -25.26 6.78
C ALA A 141 -22.72 -25.22 5.56
N VAL A 142 -21.96 -24.13 5.38
CA VAL A 142 -21.04 -24.00 4.24
C VAL A 142 -19.66 -24.52 4.62
N PRO A 143 -19.13 -25.58 3.96
CA PRO A 143 -17.84 -26.15 4.30
C PRO A 143 -16.71 -25.14 4.07
N LYS A 144 -15.94 -24.88 5.11
CA LYS A 144 -14.73 -24.06 5.06
C LYS A 144 -13.60 -24.93 4.51
N VAL A 145 -13.36 -24.88 3.20
CA VAL A 145 -12.20 -25.55 2.61
C VAL A 145 -11.04 -24.53 2.58
N PRO A 146 -10.01 -24.70 3.41
CA PRO A 146 -8.85 -23.86 3.36
C PRO A 146 -7.93 -24.30 2.21
N PHE A 147 -7.60 -23.36 1.32
CA PHE A 147 -6.57 -23.54 0.32
C PHE A 147 -5.28 -22.87 0.81
N HIS A 148 -4.16 -23.56 0.59
CA HIS A 148 -2.84 -23.05 0.91
C HIS A 148 -2.02 -22.91 -0.37
N ILE A 149 -1.58 -21.70 -0.68
CA ILE A 149 -0.55 -21.48 -1.69
C ILE A 149 0.76 -21.25 -0.96
N LEU A 150 1.70 -22.19 -1.11
CA LEU A 150 3.00 -22.15 -0.50
C LEU A 150 4.07 -22.07 -1.59
N PHE A 151 4.78 -20.95 -1.66
CA PHE A 151 5.98 -20.83 -2.46
C PHE A 151 7.19 -20.93 -1.57
N THR A 152 7.97 -22.01 -1.71
CA THR A 152 9.19 -22.25 -0.95
C THR A 152 10.41 -22.14 -1.85
N LYS A 153 11.50 -21.55 -1.34
CA LYS A 153 12.80 -21.50 -1.99
C LYS A 153 13.79 -22.30 -1.15
N GLY A 154 14.55 -23.19 -1.81
CA GLY A 154 15.58 -24.01 -1.18
C GLY A 154 15.30 -25.51 -1.27
N GLU A 155 16.32 -26.32 -1.03
CA GLU A 155 16.26 -27.77 -1.03
C GLU A 155 16.53 -28.35 0.36
N GLY A 156 15.88 -29.45 0.71
CA GLY A 156 16.11 -30.19 1.94
C GLY A 156 15.64 -29.45 3.21
N LYS A 157 16.48 -29.39 4.23
CA LYS A 157 16.19 -28.81 5.56
C LYS A 157 16.23 -27.27 5.62
N HIS A 158 16.69 -26.59 4.56
CA HIS A 158 16.77 -25.14 4.48
C HIS A 158 15.72 -24.58 3.49
N LYS A 159 14.46 -24.99 3.66
CA LYS A 159 13.35 -24.39 2.94
C LYS A 159 12.90 -23.14 3.67
N GLU A 160 12.93 -22.00 2.97
CA GLU A 160 12.34 -20.75 3.43
C GLU A 160 11.02 -20.54 2.71
N ASP A 161 9.96 -20.28 3.47
CA ASP A 161 8.65 -19.95 2.93
C ASP A 161 8.67 -18.49 2.46
N ILE A 162 8.69 -18.27 1.14
CA ILE A 162 8.65 -16.92 0.55
C ILE A 162 7.25 -16.36 0.65
N VAL A 163 6.24 -17.16 0.36
CA VAL A 163 4.83 -16.76 0.41
C VAL A 163 4.02 -17.93 0.98
N ASN A 164 3.33 -17.68 2.09
CA ASN A 164 2.38 -18.60 2.68
C ASN A 164 1.02 -17.90 2.74
N TYR A 165 0.18 -18.13 1.72
CA TYR A 165 -1.12 -17.51 1.63
C TYR A 165 -2.22 -18.55 1.81
N LYS A 166 -3.12 -18.27 2.78
CA LYS A 166 -4.30 -19.08 3.07
C LYS A 166 -5.54 -18.35 2.59
N PHE A 167 -6.33 -18.98 1.72
CA PHE A 167 -7.60 -18.44 1.28
C PHE A 167 -8.70 -19.50 1.34
N SER A 168 -9.93 -19.06 1.39
CA SER A 168 -11.12 -19.90 1.45
C SER A 168 -11.89 -19.82 0.12
N THR A 169 -12.68 -20.82 -0.18
CA THR A 169 -13.60 -20.86 -1.37
C THR A 169 -14.54 -19.66 -1.43
N HIS A 170 -14.78 -18.96 -0.32
CA HIS A 170 -15.70 -17.82 -0.22
C HIS A 170 -15.13 -16.49 -0.70
N ASP A 171 -13.82 -16.43 -1.01
CA ASP A 171 -13.10 -15.19 -1.25
C ASP A 171 -13.08 -14.74 -2.72
N ILE A 172 -13.83 -15.44 -3.61
CA ILE A 172 -13.77 -15.20 -5.07
C ILE A 172 -15.07 -14.56 -5.58
N VAL A 173 -15.10 -13.22 -5.71
CA VAL A 173 -16.14 -12.48 -6.44
C VAL A 173 -15.54 -11.36 -7.28
N CYS A 174 -15.82 -11.33 -8.58
CA CYS A 174 -15.25 -10.40 -9.56
C CYS A 174 -16.28 -9.48 -10.21
N LEU A 175 -16.03 -8.16 -10.24
CA LEU A 175 -16.79 -7.19 -11.04
C LEU A 175 -15.86 -6.11 -11.63
N LYS A 176 -15.95 -5.89 -12.96
CA LYS A 176 -15.18 -4.85 -13.69
C LYS A 176 -15.96 -3.54 -13.70
N HIS A 177 -15.81 -2.72 -12.64
CA HIS A 177 -16.45 -1.41 -12.51
C HIS A 177 -15.58 -0.48 -11.66
N TRP A 178 -15.72 0.87 -11.79
CA TRP A 178 -15.00 1.83 -10.96
C TRP A 178 -15.19 1.59 -9.45
N ILE A 179 -16.34 1.07 -9.05
CA ILE A 179 -16.63 0.66 -7.67
C ILE A 179 -15.70 -0.48 -7.24
N ALA A 180 -15.50 -1.49 -8.10
CA ALA A 180 -14.58 -2.59 -7.81
C ALA A 180 -13.12 -2.12 -7.75
N ASN A 181 -12.73 -1.21 -8.66
CA ASN A 181 -11.41 -0.57 -8.60
C ASN A 181 -11.19 0.13 -7.26
N ASN A 182 -12.17 0.89 -6.77
CA ASN A 182 -12.10 1.55 -5.47
C ASN A 182 -12.09 0.55 -4.31
N LEU A 183 -12.85 -0.54 -4.41
CA LEU A 183 -12.86 -1.58 -3.40
C LEU A 183 -11.49 -2.25 -3.27
N PHE A 184 -10.85 -2.58 -4.40
CA PHE A 184 -9.46 -3.08 -4.41
C PHE A 184 -8.48 -2.03 -3.87
N GLY A 185 -8.62 -0.78 -4.30
CA GLY A 185 -7.79 0.33 -3.81
C GLY A 185 -7.90 0.53 -2.30
N LEU A 186 -9.11 0.49 -1.75
CA LEU A 186 -9.33 0.55 -0.31
C LEU A 186 -8.72 -0.65 0.42
N ALA A 187 -8.88 -1.86 -0.13
CA ALA A 187 -8.27 -3.07 0.44
C ALA A 187 -6.74 -2.98 0.44
N PHE A 188 -6.13 -2.53 -0.66
CA PHE A 188 -4.68 -2.29 -0.71
C PHE A 188 -4.23 -1.24 0.29
N ALA A 189 -4.97 -0.13 0.41
CA ALA A 189 -4.61 0.94 1.34
C ALA A 189 -4.71 0.48 2.80
N ILE A 190 -5.78 -0.24 3.18
CA ILE A 190 -5.94 -0.77 4.54
C ILE A 190 -4.83 -1.77 4.87
N ASN A 191 -4.57 -2.74 3.97
CA ASN A 191 -3.53 -3.73 4.17
C ASN A 191 -2.13 -3.10 4.16
N GLY A 192 -1.90 -2.09 3.30
CA GLY A 192 -0.64 -1.34 3.27
C GLY A 192 -0.36 -0.64 4.61
N VAL A 193 -1.35 0.05 5.17
CA VAL A 193 -1.21 0.72 6.48
C VAL A 193 -1.10 -0.29 7.62
N GLU A 194 -1.77 -1.44 7.53
CA GLU A 194 -1.73 -2.49 8.54
C GLU A 194 -0.38 -3.21 8.58
N MET A 195 0.14 -3.60 7.42
CA MET A 195 1.28 -4.52 7.30
C MET A 195 2.63 -3.81 7.27
N LEU A 196 2.70 -2.61 6.66
CA LEU A 196 3.93 -1.85 6.56
C LEU A 196 4.21 -1.11 7.87
N HIS A 197 5.24 -1.55 8.57
CA HIS A 197 5.65 -0.95 9.83
C HIS A 197 6.90 -0.10 9.65
N LEU A 198 6.90 1.10 10.23
CA LEU A 198 8.09 1.92 10.39
C LEU A 198 8.76 1.56 11.71
N ASN A 199 10.08 1.41 11.70
CA ASN A 199 10.83 1.05 12.91
C ASN A 199 10.80 2.17 13.96
N ASN A 200 10.98 3.42 13.54
CA ASN A 200 11.00 4.57 14.45
C ASN A 200 10.47 5.85 13.80
N PHE A 201 10.24 6.88 14.62
CA PHE A 201 9.76 8.18 14.17
C PHE A 201 10.68 8.83 13.12
N VAL A 202 12.00 8.72 13.31
CA VAL A 202 13.00 9.29 12.41
C VAL A 202 12.92 8.67 11.01
N THR A 203 12.72 7.34 10.94
CA THR A 203 12.51 6.63 9.65
C THR A 203 11.30 7.19 8.91
N GLY A 204 10.20 7.44 9.62
CA GLY A 204 9.00 8.05 9.04
C GLY A 204 9.23 9.48 8.53
N VAL A 205 9.98 10.29 9.29
CA VAL A 205 10.36 11.65 8.87
C VAL A 205 11.24 11.61 7.61
N ILE A 206 12.22 10.72 7.54
CA ILE A 206 13.10 10.57 6.37
C ILE A 206 12.27 10.15 5.14
N LEU A 207 11.39 9.15 5.30
CA LEU A 207 10.53 8.67 4.23
C LEU A 207 9.63 9.78 3.67
N LEU A 208 8.88 10.47 4.56
CA LEU A 208 7.97 11.54 4.18
C LEU A 208 8.71 12.71 3.53
N SER A 209 9.86 13.12 4.10
CA SER A 209 10.66 14.20 3.52
C SER A 209 11.23 13.84 2.15
N GLY A 210 11.71 12.60 1.97
CA GLY A 210 12.19 12.15 0.68
C GLY A 210 11.11 12.12 -0.38
N LEU A 211 9.90 11.67 -0.02
CA LEU A 211 8.76 11.65 -0.92
C LEU A 211 8.15 13.02 -1.19
N PHE A 212 8.29 13.98 -0.27
CA PHE A 212 7.95 15.37 -0.50
C PHE A 212 8.76 15.96 -1.66
N PHE A 213 10.09 15.79 -1.66
CA PHE A 213 10.93 16.25 -2.76
C PHE A 213 10.68 15.47 -4.06
N TYR A 214 10.44 14.16 -3.96
CA TYR A 214 10.06 13.29 -5.07
C TYR A 214 8.79 13.81 -5.76
N ASP A 215 7.73 14.12 -5.00
CA ASP A 215 6.43 14.55 -5.53
C ASP A 215 6.55 15.92 -6.21
N ILE A 216 7.24 16.88 -5.59
CA ILE A 216 7.51 18.20 -6.18
C ILE A 216 8.27 18.05 -7.52
N PHE A 217 9.33 17.24 -7.53
CA PHE A 217 10.15 17.06 -8.73
C PHE A 217 9.34 16.45 -9.89
N TRP A 218 8.61 15.38 -9.62
CA TRP A 218 7.91 14.66 -10.69
C TRP A 218 6.63 15.36 -11.15
N VAL A 219 5.95 16.12 -10.31
CA VAL A 219 4.71 16.82 -10.68
C VAL A 219 5.01 18.15 -11.36
N PHE A 220 5.92 18.96 -10.81
CA PHE A 220 6.23 20.27 -11.38
C PHE A 220 7.39 20.25 -12.37
N GLY A 221 8.38 19.40 -12.18
CA GLY A 221 9.57 19.33 -13.03
C GLY A 221 9.37 18.54 -14.32
N THR A 222 8.35 17.70 -14.40
CA THR A 222 8.16 16.80 -15.55
C THR A 222 6.68 16.53 -15.85
N ASN A 223 6.41 16.16 -17.12
CA ASN A 223 5.07 15.69 -17.51
C ASN A 223 4.91 14.16 -17.35
N VAL A 224 5.93 13.49 -16.79
CA VAL A 224 5.98 12.02 -16.70
C VAL A 224 4.86 11.49 -15.83
N MET A 225 4.69 12.05 -14.63
CA MET A 225 3.68 11.58 -13.67
C MET A 225 2.26 11.72 -14.22
N VAL A 226 1.92 12.85 -14.86
CA VAL A 226 0.61 13.08 -15.47
C VAL A 226 0.37 12.11 -16.64
N THR A 227 1.40 11.87 -17.47
CA THR A 227 1.33 10.95 -18.59
C THR A 227 1.09 9.51 -18.12
N VAL A 228 1.86 9.05 -17.11
CA VAL A 228 1.70 7.72 -16.54
C VAL A 228 0.34 7.59 -15.87
N ALA A 229 -0.08 8.56 -15.05
CA ALA A 229 -1.35 8.51 -14.32
C ALA A 229 -2.58 8.44 -15.26
N LYS A 230 -2.52 9.10 -16.42
CA LYS A 230 -3.55 9.02 -17.46
C LYS A 230 -3.50 7.74 -18.28
N SER A 231 -2.32 7.15 -18.45
CA SER A 231 -2.13 5.93 -19.24
C SER A 231 -2.37 4.64 -18.46
N PHE A 232 -2.39 4.74 -17.14
CA PHE A 232 -2.43 3.58 -16.23
C PHE A 232 -3.84 3.29 -15.73
N GLU A 233 -4.39 2.13 -16.08
CA GLU A 233 -5.75 1.69 -15.75
C GLU A 233 -5.78 0.63 -14.63
N ALA A 234 -4.89 0.73 -13.64
CA ALA A 234 -4.86 -0.22 -12.52
C ALA A 234 -5.42 0.40 -11.22
N PRO A 235 -5.83 -0.43 -10.23
CA PRO A 235 -6.40 0.01 -8.95
C PRO A 235 -5.33 0.56 -7.98
N ILE A 236 -4.47 1.47 -8.47
CA ILE A 236 -3.48 2.22 -7.68
C ILE A 236 -3.95 3.64 -7.33
N LYS A 237 -5.15 3.98 -7.77
CA LYS A 237 -5.80 5.26 -7.52
C LYS A 237 -7.27 5.03 -7.16
N LEU A 238 -7.79 5.79 -6.22
CA LEU A 238 -9.21 5.91 -5.97
C LEU A 238 -9.79 6.89 -7.00
N VAL A 239 -10.93 6.56 -7.55
CA VAL A 239 -11.60 7.36 -8.57
C VAL A 239 -13.06 7.57 -8.18
N PHE A 240 -13.58 8.80 -8.37
CA PHE A 240 -14.99 9.07 -8.16
C PHE A 240 -15.51 10.00 -9.27
N PRO A 241 -16.67 9.68 -9.86
CA PRO A 241 -17.23 10.49 -10.95
C PRO A 241 -17.68 11.86 -10.44
N GLN A 242 -17.23 12.93 -11.13
CA GLN A 242 -17.60 14.31 -10.83
C GLN A 242 -18.93 14.71 -11.43
N ASP A 243 -19.38 13.98 -12.44
CA ASP A 243 -20.62 14.16 -13.19
C ASP A 243 -21.64 13.06 -12.91
N LEU A 244 -21.59 12.48 -11.69
CA LEU A 244 -22.49 11.41 -11.26
C LEU A 244 -23.95 11.88 -11.22
N ILE A 245 -24.19 13.13 -10.83
CA ILE A 245 -25.53 13.71 -10.71
C ILE A 245 -26.14 13.94 -12.10
N GLU A 246 -25.32 14.37 -13.07
CA GLU A 246 -25.74 14.75 -14.40
C GLU A 246 -25.85 13.56 -15.37
N ASN A 247 -24.86 12.65 -15.31
CA ASN A 247 -24.70 11.54 -16.26
C ASN A 247 -24.89 10.14 -15.61
N GLY A 248 -25.13 10.07 -14.30
CA GLY A 248 -25.32 8.82 -13.58
C GLY A 248 -24.14 7.85 -13.74
N LEU A 249 -24.45 6.59 -14.06
CA LEU A 249 -23.41 5.54 -14.25
C LEU A 249 -22.60 5.71 -15.55
N ASN A 250 -23.04 6.56 -16.49
CA ASN A 250 -22.32 6.87 -17.74
C ASN A 250 -21.36 8.06 -17.58
N ALA A 251 -21.07 8.43 -16.35
CA ALA A 251 -20.13 9.49 -16.00
C ALA A 251 -18.75 9.25 -16.65
N SER A 252 -18.13 10.33 -17.12
CA SER A 252 -16.85 10.29 -17.85
C SER A 252 -15.75 11.13 -17.21
N ASN A 253 -16.12 12.06 -16.33
CA ASN A 253 -15.18 12.92 -15.63
C ASN A 253 -14.95 12.36 -14.23
N PHE A 254 -13.71 11.95 -13.92
CA PHE A 254 -13.37 11.34 -12.63
C PHE A 254 -12.39 12.22 -11.87
N ALA A 255 -12.69 12.47 -10.61
CA ALA A 255 -11.71 12.90 -9.64
C ALA A 255 -10.86 11.68 -9.24
N MET A 256 -9.56 11.87 -9.04
CA MET A 256 -8.61 10.79 -8.75
C MET A 256 -7.74 11.15 -7.56
N LEU A 257 -7.45 10.17 -6.72
CA LEU A 257 -6.51 10.28 -5.60
C LEU A 257 -5.59 9.05 -5.60
N GLY A 258 -4.29 9.28 -5.61
CA GLY A 258 -3.28 8.21 -5.57
C GLY A 258 -3.31 7.44 -4.24
N LEU A 259 -3.15 6.11 -4.29
CA LEU A 259 -3.05 5.31 -3.05
C LEU A 259 -1.78 5.66 -2.25
N GLY A 260 -0.71 6.10 -2.90
CA GLY A 260 0.52 6.55 -2.23
C GLY A 260 0.27 7.70 -1.26
N ASP A 261 -0.61 8.65 -1.63
CA ASP A 261 -0.96 9.82 -0.81
C ASP A 261 -1.80 9.45 0.42
N ILE A 262 -2.36 8.24 0.43
CA ILE A 262 -3.12 7.68 1.55
C ILE A 262 -2.24 6.77 2.40
N VAL A 263 -1.58 5.81 1.76
CA VAL A 263 -0.84 4.73 2.46
C VAL A 263 0.37 5.29 3.18
N ILE A 264 1.15 6.17 2.55
CA ILE A 264 2.41 6.65 3.12
C ILE A 264 2.20 7.54 4.36
N PRO A 265 1.35 8.59 4.31
CA PRO A 265 0.97 9.28 5.54
C PRO A 265 0.25 8.36 6.53
N GLY A 266 -0.55 7.40 6.03
CA GLY A 266 -1.27 6.43 6.85
C GLY A 266 -0.34 5.54 7.70
N ILE A 267 0.76 5.04 7.14
CA ILE A 267 1.78 4.27 7.86
C ILE A 267 2.41 5.10 8.98
N PHE A 268 2.68 6.38 8.70
CA PHE A 268 3.23 7.29 9.69
C PHE A 268 2.22 7.60 10.81
N ILE A 269 0.95 7.81 10.48
CA ILE A 269 -0.13 8.00 11.46
C ILE A 269 -0.34 6.72 12.30
N ALA A 270 -0.22 5.54 11.69
CA ALA A 270 -0.27 4.26 12.40
C ALA A 270 0.89 4.10 13.40
N LEU A 271 2.11 4.54 13.04
CA LEU A 271 3.24 4.60 13.97
C LEU A 271 2.92 5.48 15.19
N LEU A 272 2.32 6.66 14.98
CA LEU A 272 1.93 7.55 16.07
C LEU A 272 0.84 6.95 16.96
N LEU A 273 -0.08 6.15 16.40
CA LEU A 273 -1.05 5.41 17.20
C LEU A 273 -0.36 4.33 18.07
N ARG A 274 0.65 3.63 17.55
CA ARG A 274 1.45 2.67 18.31
C ARG A 274 2.28 3.37 19.39
N PHE A 275 2.81 4.56 19.10
CA PHE A 275 3.47 5.40 20.09
C PHE A 275 2.53 5.80 21.23
N ASP A 276 1.32 6.28 20.93
CA ASP A 276 0.30 6.60 21.94
C ASP A 276 -0.08 5.37 22.78
N ASP A 277 -0.24 4.20 22.14
CA ASP A 277 -0.55 2.93 22.82
C ASP A 277 0.60 2.48 23.75
N SER A 278 1.85 2.65 23.33
CA SER A 278 3.03 2.32 24.14
C SER A 278 3.10 3.13 25.44
N LYS A 279 2.60 4.35 25.43
CA LYS A 279 2.51 5.24 26.60
C LYS A 279 1.34 4.93 27.53
N LYS A 280 0.48 3.94 27.20
CA LYS A 280 -0.72 3.55 27.96
C LYS A 280 -1.64 4.72 28.32
N ARG A 281 -1.68 5.75 27.48
CA ARG A 281 -2.51 6.93 27.70
C ARG A 281 -3.96 6.68 27.27
N LYS A 282 -4.91 7.20 28.03
CA LYS A 282 -6.33 7.17 27.66
C LYS A 282 -6.61 7.99 26.39
N THR A 283 -5.89 9.10 26.21
CA THR A 283 -6.05 10.00 25.06
C THR A 283 -4.97 9.74 24.03
N ARG A 284 -5.37 9.35 22.82
CA ARG A 284 -4.50 9.12 21.67
C ARG A 284 -4.25 10.43 20.91
N ILE A 285 -3.57 11.37 21.57
CA ILE A 285 -3.46 12.76 21.08
C ILE A 285 -2.63 12.85 19.81
N TYR A 286 -1.49 12.16 19.74
CA TYR A 286 -0.64 12.19 18.55
C TYR A 286 -1.37 11.63 17.34
N PHE A 287 -2.10 10.54 17.51
CA PHE A 287 -2.91 9.95 16.45
C PHE A 287 -4.00 10.90 15.96
N TYR A 288 -4.87 11.38 16.86
CA TYR A 288 -6.01 12.21 16.44
C TYR A 288 -5.59 13.56 15.89
N SER A 289 -4.58 14.22 16.49
CA SER A 289 -4.10 15.49 15.99
C SER A 289 -3.50 15.37 14.59
N THR A 290 -2.72 14.33 14.33
CA THR A 290 -2.12 14.11 13.01
C THR A 290 -3.16 13.66 11.99
N LEU A 291 -4.17 12.88 12.40
CA LEU A 291 -5.29 12.49 11.55
C LEU A 291 -6.10 13.72 11.09
N ILE A 292 -6.36 14.67 11.99
CA ILE A 292 -7.02 15.94 11.67
C ILE A 292 -6.13 16.78 10.75
N ALA A 293 -4.83 16.81 11.00
CA ALA A 293 -3.88 17.54 10.16
C ALA A 293 -3.81 16.93 8.73
N TYR A 294 -3.84 15.62 8.61
CA TYR A 294 -3.96 14.94 7.31
C TYR A 294 -5.25 15.33 6.59
N PHE A 295 -6.38 15.31 7.28
CA PHE A 295 -7.67 15.74 6.73
C PHE A 295 -7.62 17.19 6.22
N LEU A 296 -7.10 18.11 7.01
CA LEU A 296 -6.95 19.52 6.61
C LEU A 296 -5.96 19.69 5.45
N GLY A 297 -4.86 18.94 5.45
CA GLY A 297 -3.90 18.92 4.35
C GLY A 297 -4.52 18.41 3.05
N LEU A 298 -5.36 17.37 3.13
CA LEU A 298 -6.08 16.84 1.96
C LEU A 298 -7.10 17.85 1.43
N LEU A 299 -7.85 18.53 2.31
CA LEU A 299 -8.75 19.60 1.91
C LEU A 299 -7.99 20.76 1.27
N ALA A 300 -6.84 21.16 1.79
CA ALA A 300 -6.00 22.17 1.20
C ALA A 300 -5.52 21.79 -0.22
N THR A 301 -5.10 20.52 -0.40
CA THR A 301 -4.71 19.99 -1.72
C THR A 301 -5.86 20.09 -2.72
N ILE A 302 -7.05 19.66 -2.33
CA ILE A 302 -8.25 19.70 -3.17
C ILE A 302 -8.60 21.16 -3.51
N PHE A 303 -8.58 22.05 -2.54
CA PHE A 303 -8.86 23.47 -2.74
C PHE A 303 -7.89 24.12 -3.73
N VAL A 304 -6.59 23.91 -3.56
CA VAL A 304 -5.58 24.47 -4.45
C VAL A 304 -5.71 23.89 -5.87
N MET A 305 -5.93 22.57 -5.99
CA MET A 305 -6.16 21.94 -7.28
C MET A 305 -7.41 22.49 -7.99
N HIS A 306 -8.47 22.80 -7.24
CA HIS A 306 -9.69 23.37 -7.78
C HIS A 306 -9.48 24.83 -8.26
N VAL A 307 -8.73 25.64 -7.49
CA VAL A 307 -8.46 27.05 -7.81
C VAL A 307 -7.53 27.18 -9.02
N PHE A 308 -6.43 26.43 -9.01
CA PHE A 308 -5.39 26.55 -10.07
C PHE A 308 -5.68 25.68 -11.30
N LYS A 309 -6.62 24.72 -11.23
CA LYS A 309 -7.00 23.79 -12.32
C LYS A 309 -5.81 23.03 -12.93
N HIS A 310 -4.73 22.87 -12.19
CA HIS A 310 -3.54 22.11 -12.57
C HIS A 310 -3.29 20.98 -11.57
N ALA A 311 -2.64 19.91 -12.03
CA ALA A 311 -2.18 18.84 -11.16
C ALA A 311 -1.25 19.43 -10.08
N GLN A 312 -1.53 19.13 -8.81
CA GLN A 312 -0.75 19.58 -7.67
C GLN A 312 -0.14 18.37 -6.97
N PRO A 313 1.11 18.47 -6.49
CA PRO A 313 1.70 17.41 -5.67
C PRO A 313 0.96 17.36 -4.32
N ALA A 314 0.27 16.24 -4.05
CA ALA A 314 -0.53 16.13 -2.82
C ALA A 314 0.36 16.12 -1.58
N LEU A 315 1.53 15.49 -1.64
CA LEU A 315 2.49 15.42 -0.54
C LEU A 315 3.06 16.80 -0.16
N LEU A 316 2.99 17.80 -1.05
CA LEU A 316 3.38 19.18 -0.74
C LEU A 316 2.60 19.75 0.47
N TYR A 317 1.35 19.38 0.59
CA TYR A 317 0.47 19.86 1.67
C TYR A 317 0.37 18.84 2.81
N LEU A 318 0.32 17.54 2.47
CA LEU A 318 0.14 16.47 3.43
C LEU A 318 1.37 16.26 4.32
N VAL A 319 2.58 16.33 3.77
CA VAL A 319 3.80 16.06 4.55
C VAL A 319 4.05 17.10 5.62
N PRO A 320 4.03 18.42 5.34
CA PRO A 320 4.17 19.43 6.40
C PRO A 320 3.09 19.32 7.48
N ALA A 321 1.84 19.04 7.09
CA ALA A 321 0.75 18.86 8.05
C ALA A 321 0.99 17.62 8.94
N CYS A 322 1.30 16.46 8.34
CA CYS A 322 1.50 15.21 9.08
C CYS A 322 2.76 15.21 9.94
N MET A 323 3.85 15.83 9.51
CA MET A 323 5.09 15.92 10.28
C MET A 323 5.09 17.05 11.30
N GLY A 324 4.57 18.21 10.91
CA GLY A 324 4.56 19.40 11.76
C GLY A 324 3.70 19.22 13.01
N THR A 325 2.53 18.60 12.86
CA THR A 325 1.60 18.41 13.97
C THR A 325 2.16 17.58 15.13
N PRO A 326 2.70 16.34 14.93
CA PRO A 326 3.25 15.60 16.06
C PRO A 326 4.49 16.26 16.67
N LEU A 327 5.30 16.98 15.88
CA LEU A 327 6.42 17.76 16.41
C LEU A 327 5.93 18.90 17.29
N LEU A 328 4.90 19.63 16.84
CA LEU A 328 4.29 20.71 17.63
C LEU A 328 3.67 20.18 18.92
N VAL A 329 2.92 19.09 18.87
CA VAL A 329 2.35 18.44 20.05
C VAL A 329 3.44 17.97 21.01
N ALA A 330 4.54 17.39 20.49
CA ALA A 330 5.66 16.94 21.29
C ALA A 330 6.43 18.13 21.93
N LEU A 331 6.54 19.26 21.22
CA LEU A 331 7.14 20.49 21.74
C LEU A 331 6.30 21.06 22.90
N ILE A 332 5.00 21.22 22.71
CA ILE A 332 4.08 21.74 23.75
C ILE A 332 4.08 20.84 24.99
N ARG A 333 4.25 19.53 24.82
CA ARG A 333 4.30 18.55 25.92
C ARG A 333 5.69 18.33 26.52
N GLY A 334 6.74 18.90 25.94
CA GLY A 334 8.12 18.65 26.35
C GLY A 334 8.60 17.24 26.08
N GLU A 335 7.98 16.52 25.14
CA GLU A 335 8.20 15.08 24.87
C GLU A 335 9.04 14.81 23.61
N LEU A 336 9.67 15.85 23.03
CA LEU A 336 10.46 15.70 21.79
C LEU A 336 11.50 14.58 21.88
N LYS A 337 12.29 14.55 22.95
CA LYS A 337 13.32 13.51 23.14
C LYS A 337 12.71 12.10 23.17
N VAL A 338 11.53 11.97 23.76
CA VAL A 338 10.83 10.69 23.89
C VAL A 338 10.28 10.23 22.53
N LEU A 339 9.75 11.17 21.73
CA LEU A 339 9.24 10.87 20.38
C LEU A 339 10.37 10.44 19.45
N PHE A 340 11.51 11.12 19.48
CA PHE A 340 12.68 10.76 18.66
C PHE A 340 13.40 9.49 19.11
N ALA A 341 13.33 9.16 20.40
CA ALA A 341 13.91 7.94 20.97
C ALA A 341 12.97 6.72 20.86
N TYR A 342 11.75 6.92 20.35
CA TYR A 342 10.79 5.82 20.20
C TYR A 342 11.21 4.86 19.10
N GLU A 343 11.37 3.60 19.46
CA GLU A 343 11.60 2.47 18.55
C GLU A 343 10.46 1.47 18.73
N ASP A 344 9.75 1.20 17.64
CA ASP A 344 8.61 0.28 17.61
C ASP A 344 9.08 -1.18 17.73
N HIS A 345 10.20 -1.48 17.06
CA HIS A 345 10.93 -2.73 17.13
C HIS A 345 12.40 -2.42 17.34
N PRO A 346 12.93 -2.54 18.58
CA PRO A 346 14.36 -2.37 18.84
C PRO A 346 15.15 -3.36 17.99
N GLU A 347 16.04 -2.87 17.14
CA GLU A 347 17.02 -3.72 16.47
C GLU A 347 17.86 -4.39 17.56
N GLU A 348 17.90 -5.72 17.59
CA GLU A 348 18.90 -6.44 18.37
C GLU A 348 20.27 -5.96 17.87
N LYS A 349 20.94 -5.12 18.66
CA LYS A 349 22.32 -4.74 18.39
C LYS A 349 23.09 -6.05 18.27
N PRO A 350 23.84 -6.29 17.17
CA PRO A 350 24.67 -7.48 17.11
C PRO A 350 25.55 -7.47 18.36
N GLU A 351 25.36 -8.47 19.21
CA GLU A 351 26.25 -8.68 20.35
C GLU A 351 27.67 -8.61 19.82
N LYS A 352 28.41 -7.61 20.28
CA LYS A 352 29.87 -7.62 20.14
C LYS A 352 30.30 -8.95 20.76
N LYS A 353 30.59 -9.93 19.93
CA LYS A 353 31.41 -11.06 20.33
C LYS A 353 32.73 -10.43 20.79
N GLU A 354 32.80 -10.13 22.08
CA GLU A 354 34.06 -9.81 22.73
C GLU A 354 34.99 -10.98 22.48
N LYS A 355 36.08 -10.65 21.84
CA LYS A 355 37.26 -11.48 21.67
C LYS A 355 37.68 -12.05 23.02
N LYS A 356 37.23 -13.26 23.33
CA LYS A 356 37.93 -14.19 24.20
C LYS A 356 38.69 -15.20 23.33
N GLU A 357 39.63 -14.68 22.58
CA GLU A 357 40.71 -15.47 21.96
C GLU A 357 41.97 -14.65 22.04
N LYS A 358 42.63 -14.73 23.17
CA LYS A 358 44.08 -14.55 23.36
C LYS A 358 44.36 -14.72 24.85
N ASP A 359 44.55 -15.94 25.25
CA ASP A 359 45.49 -16.36 26.30
C ASP A 359 45.44 -17.89 26.50
N GLU A 360 45.75 -18.61 25.44
CA GLU A 360 46.26 -19.97 25.52
C GLU A 360 47.28 -20.16 24.40
N GLY A 361 48.48 -19.85 24.72
CA GLY A 361 49.58 -20.13 23.79
C GLY A 361 50.86 -19.45 24.22
N THR A 362 51.51 -19.89 25.30
CA THR A 362 52.98 -19.93 25.42
C THR A 362 53.35 -20.35 26.84
N SER A 363 53.65 -21.60 27.05
CA SER A 363 54.84 -22.03 27.79
C SER A 363 54.94 -23.55 27.78
N SER A 364 55.72 -24.03 26.84
CA SER A 364 56.35 -25.36 26.88
C SER A 364 57.62 -25.24 27.66
N SER A 365 57.99 -26.39 28.24
CA SER A 365 59.31 -26.83 28.66
C SER A 365 59.73 -26.52 30.10
N GLY A 366 60.00 -27.59 30.80
CA GLY A 366 60.85 -27.56 32.01
C GLY A 366 60.63 -28.72 32.95
N SER A 367 61.04 -29.90 32.52
CA SER A 367 61.62 -31.02 33.31
C SER A 367 61.95 -30.74 34.78
N LYS A 368 61.50 -31.58 35.70
CA LYS A 368 62.38 -32.49 36.56
C LYS A 368 61.59 -33.14 37.70
N LYS A 369 61.53 -34.48 37.61
CA LYS A 369 61.73 -35.52 38.60
C LYS A 369 62.14 -35.05 40.02
N LYS A 370 61.35 -35.42 41.01
CA LYS A 370 61.91 -36.13 42.24
C LYS A 370 60.76 -36.71 43.02
N GLU A 371 60.92 -38.06 43.15
CA GLU A 371 60.59 -38.93 44.17
C GLU A 371 60.65 -38.38 45.58
N SER A 372 59.76 -38.79 46.43
CA SER A 372 60.08 -39.60 47.65
C SER A 372 59.01 -39.41 48.73
N LYS A 373 58.38 -40.52 49.02
CA LYS A 373 58.33 -41.25 50.35
C LYS A 373 57.57 -40.63 51.52
N LYS A 374 56.67 -41.51 51.99
CA LYS A 374 56.32 -41.87 53.36
C LYS A 374 55.56 -40.79 54.19
N GLY A 375 54.54 -41.12 54.83
CA GLY A 375 54.15 -42.22 55.70
C GLY A 375 53.25 -41.68 56.81
N LYS A 376 52.35 -42.33 57.10
CA LYS A 376 51.55 -42.82 58.19
C LYS A 376 50.09 -42.68 57.97
#